data_a59e942f2f7b7d2f1c60227a31c68bad
#
_entry.id   a59e942f2f7b7d2f1c60227a31c68bad
#
_cell.length_a   1.000
_cell.length_b   1.000
_cell.length_c   1.000
_cell.angle_alpha   90.00
_cell.angle_beta   90.00
_cell.angle_gamma   90.00
#
_symmetry.space_group_name_H-M   'P 1'
#
loop_
_entity.id
_entity.type
_entity.pdbx_description
1 polymer ?
#
loop_
_entity_poly.entity_id
_entity_poly.type
_entity_poly.pdbx_seq_one_letter_code
_entity_poly.pdbx_strand_id
1 'polypeptide(L)'
;KFRKGWISVSNCFRGTWVVGTPGSGKTFSIIEPFIRQHSAKGFAMVVYDYKFPTLATKLYYHYKKNEKLGRVPQGCKFNMINFVDVEYSRRVNPIQAKYINNLAAASETAETLLESLQKGKKEGGGGSDQFFQTSAVNFLAACIYFFVNYEREPYDANGKPLYAERQQDPQTKFWK
;
A
#
# COMPACT_ATOMS: atom_id res chain seq x y z
N LYS A 1 -2.53 14.72 -43.19
CA LYS A 1 -1.77 15.58 -42.21
C LYS A 1 -2.40 15.35 -40.85
N PHE A 2 -1.73 14.60 -39.97
CA PHE A 2 -2.16 14.49 -38.58
C PHE A 2 -1.87 15.84 -37.89
N ARG A 3 -2.91 16.54 -37.48
CA ARG A 3 -2.75 17.70 -36.61
C ARG A 3 -2.33 17.20 -35.23
N LYS A 4 -1.22 17.67 -34.68
CA LYS A 4 -0.86 17.46 -33.30
C LYS A 4 -1.94 18.11 -32.43
N GLY A 5 -2.92 17.35 -31.99
CA GLY A 5 -3.98 17.83 -31.11
C GLY A 5 -3.58 17.64 -29.65
N TRP A 6 -3.97 18.60 -28.81
CA TRP A 6 -3.86 18.49 -27.36
C TRP A 6 -5.25 18.18 -26.81
N ILE A 7 -5.32 17.24 -25.87
CA ILE A 7 -6.54 16.98 -25.10
C ILE A 7 -6.34 17.63 -23.74
N SER A 8 -7.20 18.59 -23.41
CA SER A 8 -7.20 19.23 -22.10
C SER A 8 -8.21 18.54 -21.19
N VAL A 9 -7.74 18.04 -20.05
CA VAL A 9 -8.59 17.46 -19.00
C VAL A 9 -8.68 18.46 -17.86
N SER A 10 -9.82 19.12 -17.72
CA SER A 10 -10.04 20.20 -16.77
C SER A 10 -10.29 19.72 -15.34
N ASN A 11 -10.83 18.52 -15.14
CA ASN A 11 -11.12 17.94 -13.83
C ASN A 11 -10.51 16.54 -13.73
N CYS A 12 -9.23 16.47 -13.37
CA CYS A 12 -8.47 15.22 -13.27
C CYS A 12 -8.81 14.35 -12.03
N PHE A 13 -9.68 14.82 -11.13
CA PHE A 13 -10.15 14.04 -9.98
C PHE A 13 -11.27 13.06 -10.34
N ARG A 14 -11.86 13.19 -11.50
CA ARG A 14 -12.79 12.21 -12.04
C ARG A 14 -12.05 11.10 -12.78
N GLY A 15 -12.61 9.88 -12.71
CA GLY A 15 -12.01 8.72 -13.39
C GLY A 15 -11.91 8.94 -14.90
N THR A 16 -10.78 8.56 -15.48
CA THR A 16 -10.56 8.55 -16.93
C THR A 16 -10.43 7.12 -17.40
N TRP A 17 -11.32 6.69 -18.29
CA TRP A 17 -11.27 5.37 -18.87
C TRP A 17 -10.56 5.41 -20.23
N VAL A 18 -9.54 4.58 -20.41
CA VAL A 18 -8.73 4.51 -21.64
C VAL A 18 -8.86 3.13 -22.27
N VAL A 19 -9.50 3.05 -23.40
CA VAL A 19 -9.74 1.80 -24.13
C VAL A 19 -8.89 1.74 -25.40
N GLY A 20 -8.40 0.57 -25.71
CA GLY A 20 -7.64 0.31 -26.94
C GLY A 20 -7.02 -1.09 -26.92
N THR A 21 -6.74 -1.61 -28.09
CA THR A 21 -6.11 -2.92 -28.27
C THR A 21 -4.67 -2.97 -27.71
N PRO A 22 -4.10 -4.13 -27.42
CA PRO A 22 -2.68 -4.26 -27.11
C PRO A 22 -1.83 -3.61 -28.22
N GLY A 23 -0.79 -2.88 -27.83
CA GLY A 23 0.09 -2.20 -28.79
C GLY A 23 -0.43 -0.86 -29.34
N SER A 24 -1.65 -0.41 -29.03
CA SER A 24 -2.21 0.85 -29.54
C SER A 24 -1.57 2.14 -28.99
N GLY A 25 -0.52 2.03 -28.17
CA GLY A 25 0.20 3.19 -27.66
C GLY A 25 -0.45 3.88 -26.45
N LYS A 26 -1.45 3.28 -25.78
CA LYS A 26 -2.12 3.86 -24.59
C LYS A 26 -1.16 4.35 -23.52
N THR A 27 -0.19 3.54 -23.18
CA THR A 27 0.81 3.86 -22.17
C THR A 27 1.61 5.08 -22.56
N PHE A 28 2.15 5.09 -23.76
CA PHE A 28 3.01 6.17 -24.25
C PHE A 28 2.22 7.48 -24.47
N SER A 29 1.02 7.40 -25.04
CA SER A 29 0.27 8.59 -25.45
C SER A 29 -0.56 9.22 -24.33
N ILE A 30 -0.92 8.45 -23.29
CA ILE A 30 -1.85 8.91 -22.24
C ILE A 30 -1.25 8.73 -20.85
N ILE A 31 -0.88 7.49 -20.47
CA ILE A 31 -0.48 7.20 -19.08
C ILE A 31 0.84 7.91 -18.71
N GLU A 32 1.84 7.85 -19.56
CA GLU A 32 3.12 8.52 -19.31
C GLU A 32 2.98 10.06 -19.25
N PRO A 33 2.27 10.73 -20.16
CA PRO A 33 1.95 12.15 -20.01
C PRO A 33 1.21 12.49 -18.73
N PHE A 34 0.28 11.63 -18.26
CA PHE A 34 -0.42 11.82 -16.98
C PHE A 34 0.56 11.74 -15.81
N ILE A 35 1.38 10.69 -15.73
CA ILE A 35 2.41 10.55 -14.69
C ILE A 35 3.31 11.79 -14.67
N ARG A 36 3.81 12.21 -15.83
CA ARG A 36 4.69 13.37 -15.94
C ARG A 36 4.04 14.66 -15.45
N GLN A 37 2.80 14.91 -15.89
CA GLN A 37 2.10 16.16 -15.58
C GLN A 37 1.61 16.21 -14.13
N HIS A 38 1.07 15.11 -13.61
CA HIS A 38 0.62 15.03 -12.22
C HIS A 38 1.81 15.13 -11.25
N SER A 39 2.91 14.45 -11.55
CA SER A 39 4.14 14.58 -10.77
C SER A 39 4.68 16.01 -10.75
N ALA A 40 4.64 16.71 -11.89
CA ALA A 40 5.10 18.10 -11.98
C ALA A 40 4.18 19.09 -11.24
N LYS A 41 2.91 18.75 -11.05
CA LYS A 41 1.92 19.52 -10.31
C LYS A 41 1.85 19.17 -8.82
N GLY A 42 2.67 18.24 -8.36
CA GLY A 42 2.71 17.82 -6.94
C GLY A 42 1.56 16.93 -6.49
N PHE A 43 0.85 16.25 -7.40
CA PHE A 43 -0.20 15.30 -7.03
C PHE A 43 0.40 14.04 -6.40
N ALA A 44 -0.22 13.58 -5.32
CA ALA A 44 -0.02 12.23 -4.84
C ALA A 44 -0.65 11.23 -5.82
N MET A 45 0.03 10.10 -6.08
CA MET A 45 -0.46 9.11 -7.02
C MET A 45 -0.05 7.70 -6.62
N VAL A 46 -0.89 6.73 -6.99
CA VAL A 46 -0.57 5.31 -6.95
C VAL A 46 -0.53 4.81 -8.39
N VAL A 47 0.56 4.16 -8.77
CA VAL A 47 0.75 3.61 -10.12
C VAL A 47 0.92 2.11 -10.02
N TYR A 48 0.02 1.36 -10.64
CA TYR A 48 0.12 -0.07 -10.79
C TYR A 48 0.86 -0.40 -12.10
N ASP A 49 2.06 -0.95 -11.99
CA ASP A 49 2.90 -1.28 -13.15
C ASP A 49 2.88 -2.78 -13.45
N TYR A 50 1.96 -3.20 -14.31
CA TYR A 50 1.87 -4.60 -14.73
C TYR A 50 3.12 -5.09 -15.49
N LYS A 51 3.79 -4.20 -16.22
CA LYS A 51 5.03 -4.47 -16.96
C LYS A 51 6.24 -3.87 -16.24
N PHE A 52 6.33 -4.12 -14.95
CA PHE A 52 7.45 -3.68 -14.15
C PHE A 52 8.81 -4.01 -14.83
N PRO A 53 9.78 -3.07 -14.84
CA PRO A 53 9.82 -1.78 -14.12
C PRO A 53 9.52 -0.54 -15.00
N THR A 54 8.75 -0.67 -16.07
CA THR A 54 8.63 0.38 -17.11
C THR A 54 8.05 1.70 -16.58
N LEU A 55 6.89 1.66 -15.94
CA LEU A 55 6.26 2.87 -15.39
C LEU A 55 6.91 3.32 -14.08
N ALA A 56 7.35 2.37 -13.27
CA ALA A 56 8.04 2.63 -12.00
C ALA A 56 9.32 3.46 -12.23
N THR A 57 10.14 3.08 -13.20
CA THR A 57 11.37 3.81 -13.56
C THR A 57 11.06 5.24 -14.03
N LYS A 58 10.03 5.40 -14.88
CA LYS A 58 9.63 6.72 -15.38
C LYS A 58 9.08 7.61 -14.27
N LEU A 59 8.25 7.04 -13.38
CA LEU A 59 7.72 7.75 -12.23
C LEU A 59 8.85 8.20 -11.29
N TYR A 60 9.80 7.32 -10.99
CA TYR A 60 10.96 7.65 -10.16
C TYR A 60 11.82 8.77 -10.78
N TYR A 61 12.06 8.70 -12.09
CA TYR A 61 12.78 9.77 -12.81
C TYR A 61 12.08 11.11 -12.68
N HIS A 62 10.74 11.16 -12.90
CA HIS A 62 9.97 12.39 -12.77
C HIS A 62 9.91 12.88 -11.33
N TYR A 63 9.79 11.98 -10.35
CA TYR A 63 9.86 12.30 -8.93
C TYR A 63 11.19 13.00 -8.60
N LYS A 64 12.32 12.39 -8.95
CA LYS A 64 13.66 12.96 -8.70
C LYS A 64 13.89 14.29 -9.42
N LYS A 65 13.42 14.42 -10.65
CA LYS A 65 13.47 15.69 -11.39
C LYS A 65 12.68 16.80 -10.69
N ASN A 66 11.46 16.51 -10.26
CA ASN A 66 10.60 17.48 -9.60
C ASN A 66 11.06 17.80 -8.17
N GLU A 67 11.65 16.82 -7.46
CA GLU A 67 12.31 17.03 -6.18
C GLU A 67 13.42 18.08 -6.28
N LYS A 68 14.31 17.96 -7.27
CA LYS A 68 15.36 18.96 -7.56
C LYS A 68 14.81 20.36 -7.92
N LEU A 69 13.61 20.41 -8.48
CA LEU A 69 12.94 21.65 -8.86
C LEU A 69 12.07 22.25 -7.73
N GLY A 70 12.06 21.63 -6.54
CA GLY A 70 11.24 22.07 -5.42
C GLY A 70 9.72 21.94 -5.65
N ARG A 71 9.30 21.09 -6.58
CA ARG A 71 7.87 20.87 -6.92
C ARG A 71 7.21 19.75 -6.16
N VAL A 72 8.00 18.93 -5.47
CA VAL A 72 7.47 17.83 -4.64
C VAL A 72 7.00 18.41 -3.31
N PRO A 73 5.75 18.19 -2.91
CA PRO A 73 5.24 18.66 -1.62
C PRO A 73 6.07 18.13 -0.44
N GLN A 74 6.18 18.94 0.61
CA GLN A 74 6.89 18.54 1.83
C GLN A 74 6.30 17.26 2.40
N GLY A 75 7.17 16.31 2.78
CA GLY A 75 6.77 15.02 3.33
C GLY A 75 6.35 13.97 2.28
N CYS A 76 6.22 14.33 1.01
CA CYS A 76 5.95 13.38 -0.05
C CYS A 76 7.18 12.52 -0.34
N LYS A 77 7.00 11.19 -0.35
CA LYS A 77 8.07 10.21 -0.57
C LYS A 77 7.70 9.28 -1.71
N PHE A 78 8.70 8.85 -2.47
CA PHE A 78 8.53 7.76 -3.41
C PHE A 78 8.63 6.43 -2.66
N ASN A 79 7.60 5.61 -2.78
CA ASN A 79 7.58 4.26 -2.23
C ASN A 79 7.30 3.28 -3.37
N MET A 80 8.00 2.16 -3.37
CA MET A 80 7.80 1.08 -4.32
C MET A 80 7.46 -0.19 -3.57
N ILE A 81 6.39 -0.86 -3.98
CA ILE A 81 6.03 -2.20 -3.52
C ILE A 81 6.31 -3.14 -4.69
N ASN A 82 7.30 -4.01 -4.52
CA ASN A 82 7.73 -4.96 -5.53
C ASN A 82 7.52 -6.38 -5.00
N PHE A 83 6.69 -7.16 -5.68
CA PHE A 83 6.38 -8.54 -5.29
C PHE A 83 7.35 -9.56 -5.91
N VAL A 84 8.12 -9.16 -6.89
CA VAL A 84 9.11 -10.03 -7.56
C VAL A 84 10.45 -9.95 -6.81
N ASP A 85 10.89 -8.74 -6.50
CA ASP A 85 12.17 -8.44 -5.87
C ASP A 85 11.93 -7.78 -4.52
N VAL A 86 11.64 -8.60 -3.52
CA VAL A 86 11.20 -8.16 -2.18
C VAL A 86 12.26 -7.32 -1.47
N GLU A 87 13.54 -7.51 -1.78
CA GLU A 87 14.65 -6.74 -1.20
C GLU A 87 14.57 -5.25 -1.52
N TYR A 88 14.06 -4.92 -2.72
CA TYR A 88 13.85 -3.53 -3.15
C TYR A 88 12.45 -3.00 -2.82
N SER A 89 11.62 -3.79 -2.16
CA SER A 89 10.26 -3.42 -1.81
C SER A 89 10.21 -2.64 -0.50
N ARG A 90 9.35 -1.61 -0.48
CA ARG A 90 8.97 -0.98 0.78
C ARG A 90 8.13 -1.96 1.60
N ARG A 91 8.49 -2.15 2.85
CA ARG A 91 7.69 -2.95 3.79
C ARG A 91 6.47 -2.15 4.24
N VAL A 92 5.34 -2.83 4.32
CA VAL A 92 4.07 -2.28 4.81
C VAL A 92 3.65 -3.11 6.01
N ASN A 93 3.37 -2.45 7.12
CA ASN A 93 2.75 -3.08 8.28
C ASN A 93 1.25 -2.78 8.25
N PRO A 94 0.37 -3.77 7.98
CA PRO A 94 -1.07 -3.55 7.95
C PRO A 94 -1.69 -3.36 9.34
N ILE A 95 -0.99 -3.73 10.41
CA ILE A 95 -1.48 -3.69 11.79
C ILE A 95 -0.83 -2.59 12.62
N GLN A 96 -0.75 -1.38 12.07
CA GLN A 96 -0.19 -0.24 12.79
C GLN A 96 -1.19 0.32 13.82
N ALA A 97 -0.72 0.55 15.05
CA ALA A 97 -1.50 1.18 16.13
C ALA A 97 -2.16 2.51 15.75
N LYS A 98 -1.57 3.24 14.80
CA LYS A 98 -2.11 4.51 14.30
C LYS A 98 -3.48 4.36 13.62
N TYR A 99 -3.76 3.22 12.99
CA TYR A 99 -4.97 3.00 12.19
C TYR A 99 -5.99 2.10 12.89
N ILE A 100 -5.57 1.34 13.89
CA ILE A 100 -6.43 0.41 14.64
C ILE A 100 -6.68 1.00 16.03
N ASN A 101 -7.80 1.73 16.16
CA ASN A 101 -8.11 2.49 17.37
C ASN A 101 -8.98 1.72 18.37
N ASN A 102 -9.65 0.66 17.93
CA ASN A 102 -10.57 -0.12 18.74
C ASN A 102 -10.64 -1.57 18.24
N LEU A 103 -11.34 -2.41 18.98
CA LEU A 103 -11.51 -3.83 18.64
C LEU A 103 -12.28 -4.03 17.32
N ALA A 104 -13.21 -3.16 16.98
CA ALA A 104 -13.96 -3.25 15.72
C ALA A 104 -13.02 -3.08 14.51
N ALA A 105 -12.12 -2.09 14.54
CA ALA A 105 -11.13 -1.89 13.51
C ALA A 105 -10.13 -3.07 13.42
N ALA A 106 -9.80 -3.71 14.56
CA ALA A 106 -8.99 -4.92 14.57
C ALA A 106 -9.74 -6.09 13.91
N SER A 107 -11.04 -6.23 14.17
CA SER A 107 -11.88 -7.27 13.56
C SER A 107 -12.01 -7.09 12.04
N GLU A 108 -12.26 -5.87 11.57
CA GLU A 108 -12.32 -5.55 10.14
C GLU A 108 -10.99 -5.84 9.43
N THR A 109 -9.88 -5.50 10.08
CA THR A 109 -8.53 -5.80 9.56
C THR A 109 -8.29 -7.31 9.49
N ALA A 110 -8.70 -8.07 10.53
CA ALA A 110 -8.56 -9.52 10.58
C ALA A 110 -9.39 -10.20 9.48
N GLU A 111 -10.62 -9.77 9.29
CA GLU A 111 -11.51 -10.27 8.25
C GLU A 111 -10.92 -10.04 6.86
N THR A 112 -10.50 -8.82 6.57
CA THR A 112 -9.86 -8.46 5.29
C THR A 112 -8.60 -9.28 5.01
N LEU A 113 -7.77 -9.53 6.02
CA LEU A 113 -6.57 -10.35 5.89
C LEU A 113 -6.93 -11.80 5.60
N LEU A 114 -7.88 -12.38 6.32
CA LEU A 114 -8.30 -13.77 6.11
C LEU A 114 -8.98 -13.95 4.76
N GLU A 115 -9.86 -13.05 4.34
CA GLU A 115 -10.45 -13.06 3.00
C GLU A 115 -9.40 -12.99 1.90
N SER A 116 -8.38 -12.15 2.07
CA SER A 116 -7.27 -12.03 1.12
C SER A 116 -6.52 -13.33 0.94
N LEU A 117 -6.32 -14.08 2.02
CA LEU A 117 -5.64 -15.38 2.01
C LEU A 117 -6.49 -16.50 1.44
N GLN A 118 -7.84 -16.37 1.53
CA GLN A 118 -8.77 -17.36 1.03
C GLN A 118 -9.13 -17.17 -0.45
N LYS A 119 -8.79 -16.04 -1.06
CA LYS A 119 -9.00 -15.79 -2.50
C LYS A 119 -8.34 -16.89 -3.33
N GLY A 120 -9.17 -17.78 -3.89
CA GLY A 120 -8.74 -18.96 -4.66
C GLY A 120 -9.21 -20.31 -4.12
N LYS A 121 -9.74 -20.36 -2.90
CA LYS A 121 -10.47 -21.55 -2.42
C LYS A 121 -11.92 -21.42 -2.87
N LYS A 122 -12.43 -22.46 -3.55
CA LYS A 122 -13.85 -22.55 -3.92
C LYS A 122 -14.70 -22.47 -2.65
N GLU A 123 -15.69 -21.59 -2.67
CA GLU A 123 -16.78 -21.60 -1.70
C GLU A 123 -17.50 -22.95 -1.78
N GLY A 124 -17.26 -23.79 -0.82
CA GLY A 124 -17.87 -25.11 -0.72
C GLY A 124 -17.78 -25.56 0.74
N GLY A 125 -18.46 -24.85 1.63
CA GLY A 125 -18.44 -25.18 3.03
C GLY A 125 -19.83 -25.12 3.66
N GLY A 126 -20.22 -26.17 4.35
CA GLY A 126 -21.41 -26.19 5.21
C GLY A 126 -21.24 -25.30 6.45
N GLY A 127 -22.27 -25.24 7.31
CA GLY A 127 -22.30 -24.38 8.50
C GLY A 127 -21.10 -24.51 9.46
N SER A 128 -20.38 -25.63 9.45
CA SER A 128 -19.15 -25.81 10.21
C SER A 128 -18.01 -24.95 9.74
N ASP A 129 -17.87 -24.72 8.43
CA ASP A 129 -16.79 -23.89 7.88
C ASP A 129 -16.99 -22.42 8.24
N GLN A 130 -18.24 -21.95 8.27
CA GLN A 130 -18.56 -20.60 8.71
C GLN A 130 -18.21 -20.37 10.19
N PHE A 131 -18.46 -21.36 11.04
CA PHE A 131 -18.09 -21.31 12.45
C PHE A 131 -16.56 -21.20 12.62
N PHE A 132 -15.79 -22.03 11.92
CA PHE A 132 -14.33 -21.98 11.96
C PHE A 132 -13.77 -20.67 11.42
N GLN A 133 -14.35 -20.13 10.36
CA GLN A 133 -13.95 -18.84 9.81
C GLN A 133 -14.19 -17.71 10.82
N THR A 134 -15.38 -17.64 11.41
CA THR A 134 -15.71 -16.63 12.42
C THR A 134 -14.79 -16.74 13.64
N SER A 135 -14.51 -17.96 14.09
CA SER A 135 -13.58 -18.21 15.21
C SER A 135 -12.16 -17.76 14.87
N ALA A 136 -11.69 -18.01 13.65
CA ALA A 136 -10.37 -17.56 13.19
C ALA A 136 -10.27 -16.02 13.09
N VAL A 137 -11.33 -15.36 12.59
CA VAL A 137 -11.42 -13.89 12.57
C VAL A 137 -11.33 -13.32 13.99
N ASN A 138 -12.13 -13.85 14.91
CA ASN A 138 -12.17 -13.38 16.30
C ASN A 138 -10.81 -13.57 17.00
N PHE A 139 -10.19 -14.73 16.80
CA PHE A 139 -8.87 -14.99 17.36
C PHE A 139 -7.81 -14.05 16.79
N LEU A 140 -7.78 -13.88 15.48
CA LEU A 140 -6.84 -12.97 14.83
C LEU A 140 -7.08 -11.50 15.26
N ALA A 141 -8.34 -11.09 15.37
CA ALA A 141 -8.71 -9.76 15.86
C ALA A 141 -8.22 -9.51 17.29
N ALA A 142 -8.37 -10.49 18.17
CA ALA A 142 -7.86 -10.41 19.54
C ALA A 142 -6.33 -10.27 19.56
N CYS A 143 -5.62 -11.05 18.74
CA CYS A 143 -4.17 -10.95 18.60
C CYS A 143 -3.74 -9.57 18.07
N ILE A 144 -4.39 -9.08 17.01
CA ILE A 144 -4.10 -7.76 16.43
C ILE A 144 -4.33 -6.67 17.49
N TYR A 145 -5.46 -6.70 18.18
CA TYR A 145 -5.80 -5.71 19.21
C TYR A 145 -4.80 -5.75 20.38
N PHE A 146 -4.40 -6.94 20.79
CA PHE A 146 -3.35 -7.11 21.81
C PHE A 146 -2.04 -6.47 21.37
N PHE A 147 -1.52 -6.78 20.19
CA PHE A 147 -0.24 -6.24 19.71
C PHE A 147 -0.28 -4.74 19.44
N VAL A 148 -1.42 -4.21 19.01
CA VAL A 148 -1.61 -2.77 18.82
C VAL A 148 -1.57 -2.02 20.14
N ASN A 149 -2.22 -2.53 21.18
CA ASN A 149 -2.17 -1.94 22.52
C ASN A 149 -0.80 -2.09 23.14
N TYR A 150 -0.13 -3.21 22.92
CA TYR A 150 1.25 -3.44 23.28
C TYR A 150 2.21 -2.40 22.66
N GLU A 151 2.01 -2.02 21.41
CA GLU A 151 2.81 -0.99 20.78
C GLU A 151 2.54 0.41 21.37
N ARG A 152 1.31 0.66 21.86
CA ARG A 152 0.93 1.95 22.46
C ARG A 152 1.40 2.11 23.89
N GLU A 153 1.29 1.07 24.68
CA GLU A 153 1.55 1.08 26.12
C GLU A 153 2.59 0.01 26.49
N PRO A 154 3.85 0.22 26.12
CA PRO A 154 4.90 -0.77 26.36
C PRO A 154 5.32 -0.89 27.84
N TYR A 155 4.78 -0.04 28.71
CA TYR A 155 5.11 -0.01 30.14
C TYR A 155 3.86 -0.24 31.00
N ASP A 156 4.04 -0.87 32.19
CA ASP A 156 3.00 -0.96 33.20
C ASP A 156 2.79 0.38 33.94
N ALA A 157 1.78 0.41 34.81
CA ALA A 157 1.48 1.59 35.64
C ALA A 157 2.65 2.04 36.52
N ASN A 158 3.65 1.18 36.76
CA ASN A 158 4.83 1.44 37.58
C ASN A 158 6.04 1.85 36.71
N GLY A 159 5.87 2.01 35.39
CA GLY A 159 6.93 2.35 34.46
C GLY A 159 7.88 1.19 34.13
N LYS A 160 7.50 -0.06 34.49
CA LYS A 160 8.26 -1.24 34.13
C LYS A 160 7.86 -1.69 32.72
N PRO A 161 8.82 -1.97 31.82
CA PRO A 161 8.48 -2.49 30.49
C PRO A 161 7.70 -3.79 30.64
N LEU A 162 6.52 -3.84 30.03
CA LEU A 162 5.65 -5.02 30.02
C LEU A 162 6.31 -6.22 29.33
N TYR A 163 7.38 -5.97 28.61
CA TYR A 163 8.07 -6.96 27.81
C TYR A 163 9.59 -6.76 27.91
N ALA A 164 10.35 -7.84 27.79
CA ALA A 164 11.79 -7.77 27.67
C ALA A 164 12.20 -6.78 26.59
N GLU A 165 13.16 -5.92 26.90
CA GLU A 165 13.65 -4.89 25.97
C GLU A 165 13.83 -5.48 24.58
N ARG A 166 13.08 -4.94 23.63
CA ARG A 166 13.26 -5.27 22.22
C ARG A 166 14.64 -4.78 21.79
N GLN A 167 15.60 -5.66 21.81
CA GLN A 167 16.91 -5.37 21.26
C GLN A 167 16.87 -5.54 19.74
N GLN A 168 17.22 -4.48 19.05
CA GLN A 168 17.41 -4.55 17.60
C GLN A 168 18.66 -5.38 17.33
N ASP A 169 18.54 -6.42 16.52
CA ASP A 169 19.69 -7.19 16.08
C ASP A 169 20.66 -6.28 15.30
N PRO A 170 21.92 -6.13 15.74
CA PRO A 170 22.87 -5.23 15.11
C PRO A 170 23.17 -5.57 13.64
N GLN A 171 23.02 -6.84 13.25
CA GLN A 171 23.35 -7.32 11.90
C GLN A 171 22.15 -7.19 10.95
N THR A 172 20.97 -7.56 11.41
CA THR A 172 19.76 -7.60 10.55
C THR A 172 18.87 -6.39 10.70
N LYS A 173 19.06 -5.57 11.74
CA LYS A 173 18.18 -4.48 12.15
C LYS A 173 16.72 -4.90 12.39
N PHE A 174 16.49 -6.18 12.63
CA PHE A 174 15.20 -6.69 13.07
C PHE A 174 15.09 -6.69 14.59
N TRP A 175 13.87 -6.50 15.08
CA TRP A 175 13.55 -6.64 16.50
C TRP A 175 13.45 -8.14 16.82
N LYS A 176 14.15 -8.56 17.87
CA LYS A 176 14.03 -9.91 18.43
C LYS A 176 12.88 -10.01 19.39
#